data_86eb1b7c33f9bdd59c0cc6309ca1b69e
#
_entry.id   86eb1b7c33f9bdd59c0cc6309ca1b69e
#
_cell.length_a   1.000
_cell.length_b   1.000
_cell.length_c   1.000
_cell.angle_alpha   90.00
_cell.angle_beta   90.00
_cell.angle_gamma   90.00
#
_symmetry.space_group_name_H-M   'P 1'
#
loop_
_entity.id
_entity.type
_entity.pdbx_description
1 polymer ?
#
loop_
_entity_poly.entity_id
_entity_poly.type
_entity_poly.pdbx_seq_one_letter_code
_entity_poly.pdbx_strand_id
1 'polypeptide(L)'
;MEIILLQDVKNVGKKGEIKNVPDGFARNFLLAKKLAAVSTPDAAKHIITEQENKKKQLEAEKRETQKIAEALKGKRVVIKTRAKNGKLFGSVTAREIISALEKIGFDIPEKSISAGHIKELGEKKLEISLNFGIKTEIILRVESD
;
A
#
# COMPACT_ATOMS: atom_id res chain seq x y z
N MET A 1 5.13 -38.72 -5.47
CA MET A 1 4.74 -38.09 -4.19
C MET A 1 4.08 -36.75 -4.46
N GLU A 2 2.93 -36.53 -3.94
CA GLU A 2 2.30 -35.22 -3.99
C GLU A 2 2.81 -34.31 -2.87
N ILE A 3 3.20 -33.13 -3.24
CA ILE A 3 3.70 -32.10 -2.31
C ILE A 3 2.97 -30.80 -2.54
N ILE A 4 2.96 -29.96 -1.50
CA ILE A 4 2.46 -28.60 -1.57
C ILE A 4 3.64 -27.66 -1.42
N LEU A 5 3.78 -26.71 -2.34
CA LEU A 5 4.85 -25.74 -2.31
C LEU A 5 4.57 -24.69 -1.22
N LEU A 6 5.52 -24.50 -0.32
CA LEU A 6 5.45 -23.50 0.76
C LEU A 6 5.98 -22.14 0.32
N GLN A 7 6.72 -22.13 -0.78
CA GLN A 7 7.24 -20.92 -1.42
C GLN A 7 7.44 -21.15 -2.90
N ASP A 8 7.68 -20.09 -3.64
CA ASP A 8 7.94 -20.20 -5.08
C ASP A 8 9.26 -20.93 -5.33
N VAL A 9 9.21 -21.98 -6.13
CA VAL A 9 10.39 -22.78 -6.51
C VAL A 9 10.57 -22.73 -8.01
N LYS A 10 11.72 -22.28 -8.44
CA LYS A 10 12.07 -22.19 -9.86
C LYS A 10 11.99 -23.58 -10.52
N ASN A 11 11.37 -23.65 -11.68
CA ASN A 11 11.14 -24.86 -12.47
C ASN A 11 10.23 -25.92 -11.82
N VAL A 12 9.60 -25.62 -10.70
CA VAL A 12 8.66 -26.52 -10.03
C VAL A 12 7.26 -25.91 -9.99
N GLY A 13 7.11 -24.74 -9.39
CA GLY A 13 5.84 -24.06 -9.29
C GLY A 13 5.83 -22.94 -8.26
N LYS A 14 4.66 -22.40 -8.00
CA LYS A 14 4.45 -21.29 -7.08
C LYS A 14 3.95 -21.76 -5.71
N LYS A 15 4.09 -20.90 -4.71
CA LYS A 15 3.56 -21.14 -3.37
C LYS A 15 2.09 -21.54 -3.41
N GLY A 16 1.76 -22.63 -2.72
CA GLY A 16 0.39 -23.14 -2.61
C GLY A 16 -0.01 -24.10 -3.71
N GLU A 17 0.83 -24.32 -4.72
CA GLU A 17 0.56 -25.32 -5.75
C GLU A 17 0.84 -26.73 -5.24
N ILE A 18 -0.05 -27.65 -5.62
CA ILE A 18 0.14 -29.09 -5.39
C ILE A 18 0.79 -29.68 -6.63
N LYS A 19 1.94 -30.31 -6.45
CA LYS A 19 2.70 -30.94 -7.54
C LYS A 19 3.01 -32.37 -7.20
N ASN A 20 3.00 -33.21 -8.24
CA ASN A 20 3.48 -34.56 -8.14
C ASN A 20 4.93 -34.62 -8.62
N VAL A 21 5.84 -34.98 -7.76
CA VAL A 21 7.28 -35.02 -8.02
C VAL A 21 7.87 -36.37 -7.60
N PRO A 22 9.02 -36.76 -8.18
CA PRO A 22 9.70 -37.98 -7.76
C PRO A 22 10.05 -37.96 -6.27
N ASP A 23 9.89 -39.10 -5.61
CA ASP A 23 10.12 -39.23 -4.15
C ASP A 23 11.51 -38.75 -3.72
N GLY A 24 12.53 -39.12 -4.46
CA GLY A 24 13.91 -38.72 -4.17
C GLY A 24 14.10 -37.20 -4.23
N PHE A 25 13.55 -36.56 -5.24
CA PHE A 25 13.61 -35.12 -5.40
C PHE A 25 12.84 -34.40 -4.29
N ALA A 26 11.65 -34.88 -3.97
CA ALA A 26 10.84 -34.33 -2.91
C ALA A 26 11.56 -34.40 -1.56
N ARG A 27 12.06 -35.55 -1.19
CA ARG A 27 12.72 -35.78 0.11
C ARG A 27 14.07 -35.09 0.24
N ASN A 28 14.91 -35.19 -0.78
CA ASN A 28 16.29 -34.72 -0.73
C ASN A 28 16.43 -33.21 -0.99
N PHE A 29 15.48 -32.60 -1.67
CA PHE A 29 15.54 -31.20 -2.03
C PHE A 29 14.39 -30.37 -1.43
N LEU A 30 13.15 -30.67 -1.82
CA LEU A 30 12.01 -29.84 -1.43
C LEU A 30 11.72 -29.90 0.07
N LEU A 31 11.63 -31.08 0.64
CA LEU A 31 11.37 -31.25 2.07
C LEU A 31 12.59 -30.90 2.92
N ALA A 32 13.78 -31.30 2.48
CA ALA A 32 15.02 -31.00 3.21
C ALA A 32 15.28 -29.50 3.35
N LYS A 33 14.98 -28.73 2.32
CA LYS A 33 15.11 -27.26 2.32
C LYS A 33 13.86 -26.52 2.80
N LYS A 34 12.84 -27.25 3.25
CA LYS A 34 11.55 -26.68 3.69
C LYS A 34 10.86 -25.85 2.61
N LEU A 35 11.07 -26.17 1.35
CA LEU A 35 10.44 -25.52 0.21
C LEU A 35 9.02 -26.05 -0.05
N ALA A 36 8.73 -27.26 0.39
CA ALA A 36 7.45 -27.91 0.24
C ALA A 36 7.14 -28.77 1.46
N ALA A 37 5.89 -29.20 1.56
CA ALA A 37 5.42 -30.15 2.55
C ALA A 37 4.68 -31.29 1.86
N VAL A 38 4.56 -32.42 2.54
CA VAL A 38 3.76 -33.53 2.03
C VAL A 38 2.30 -33.10 1.92
N SER A 39 1.71 -33.34 0.76
CA SER A 39 0.30 -33.00 0.53
C SER A 39 -0.60 -33.90 1.36
N THR A 40 -1.23 -33.32 2.36
CA THR A 40 -2.32 -33.95 3.11
C THR A 40 -3.59 -33.13 2.89
N PRO A 41 -4.79 -33.71 2.99
CA PRO A 41 -6.03 -32.96 2.85
C PRO A 41 -6.10 -31.74 3.80
N ASP A 42 -5.64 -31.89 5.04
CA ASP A 42 -5.63 -30.83 6.03
C ASP A 42 -4.63 -29.71 5.68
N ALA A 43 -3.42 -30.07 5.25
CA ALA A 43 -2.40 -29.12 4.84
C ALA A 43 -2.83 -28.33 3.59
N ALA A 44 -3.41 -29.00 2.58
CA ALA A 44 -3.94 -28.37 1.39
C ALA A 44 -5.06 -27.37 1.74
N LYS A 45 -5.99 -27.78 2.61
CA LYS A 45 -7.09 -26.93 3.05
C LYS A 45 -6.60 -25.71 3.81
N HIS A 46 -5.60 -25.89 4.68
CA HIS A 46 -5.02 -24.79 5.47
C HIS A 46 -4.36 -23.74 4.55
N ILE A 47 -3.59 -24.17 3.55
CA ILE A 47 -2.92 -23.27 2.61
C ILE A 47 -3.94 -22.51 1.77
N ILE A 48 -4.96 -23.19 1.27
CA ILE A 48 -6.03 -22.56 0.49
C ILE A 48 -6.75 -21.50 1.33
N THR A 49 -7.09 -21.83 2.58
CA THR A 49 -7.74 -20.89 3.50
C THR A 49 -6.86 -19.67 3.77
N GLU A 50 -5.56 -19.88 3.99
CA GLU A 50 -4.61 -18.79 4.22
C GLU A 50 -4.48 -17.87 3.01
N GLN A 51 -4.41 -18.43 1.80
CA GLN A 51 -4.37 -17.66 0.55
C GLN A 51 -5.65 -16.86 0.34
N GLU A 52 -6.81 -17.45 0.57
CA GLU A 52 -8.10 -16.77 0.48
C GLU A 52 -8.21 -15.61 1.49
N ASN A 53 -7.77 -15.82 2.71
CA ASN A 53 -7.76 -14.78 3.74
C ASN A 53 -6.85 -13.62 3.36
N LYS A 54 -5.64 -13.90 2.86
CA LYS A 54 -4.73 -12.86 2.36
C LYS A 54 -5.33 -12.07 1.22
N LYS A 55 -5.98 -12.76 0.28
CA LYS A 55 -6.65 -12.12 -0.85
C LYS A 55 -7.79 -11.21 -0.38
N LYS A 56 -8.61 -11.68 0.57
CA LYS A 56 -9.69 -10.88 1.16
C LYS A 56 -9.18 -9.64 1.89
N GLN A 57 -8.10 -9.77 2.67
CA GLN A 57 -7.46 -8.63 3.33
C GLN A 57 -6.95 -7.61 2.31
N LEU A 58 -6.27 -8.06 1.27
CA LEU A 58 -5.75 -7.19 0.23
C LEU A 58 -6.87 -6.43 -0.49
N GLU A 59 -7.95 -7.11 -0.84
CA GLU A 59 -9.12 -6.49 -1.45
C GLU A 59 -9.79 -5.48 -0.53
N ALA A 60 -9.89 -5.78 0.78
CA ALA A 60 -10.43 -4.86 1.77
C ALA A 60 -9.59 -3.59 1.90
N GLU A 61 -8.27 -3.74 2.00
CA GLU A 61 -7.34 -2.61 2.06
C GLU A 61 -7.41 -1.76 0.79
N LYS A 62 -7.52 -2.40 -0.36
CA LYS A 62 -7.68 -1.71 -1.64
C LYS A 62 -8.98 -0.90 -1.70
N ARG A 63 -10.08 -1.47 -1.22
CA ARG A 63 -11.38 -0.76 -1.14
C ARG A 63 -11.32 0.44 -0.21
N GLU A 64 -10.71 0.29 0.95
CA GLU A 64 -10.52 1.40 1.89
C GLU A 64 -9.67 2.51 1.27
N THR A 65 -8.59 2.15 0.59
CA THR A 65 -7.73 3.10 -0.11
C THR A 65 -8.50 3.83 -1.21
N GLN A 66 -9.34 3.14 -1.96
CA GLN A 66 -10.21 3.76 -2.97
C GLN A 66 -11.21 4.74 -2.35
N LYS A 67 -11.82 4.39 -1.23
CA LYS A 67 -12.73 5.29 -0.51
C LYS A 67 -12.02 6.55 -0.04
N ILE A 68 -10.81 6.43 0.48
CA ILE A 68 -9.99 7.57 0.88
C ILE A 68 -9.67 8.44 -0.34
N ALA A 69 -9.28 7.84 -1.46
CA ALA A 69 -8.98 8.57 -2.69
C ALA A 69 -10.20 9.34 -3.20
N GLU A 70 -11.38 8.73 -3.21
CA GLU A 70 -12.61 9.39 -3.63
C GLU A 70 -13.01 10.53 -2.68
N ALA A 71 -12.84 10.31 -1.38
CA ALA A 71 -13.13 11.33 -0.38
C ALA A 71 -12.16 12.53 -0.47
N LEU A 72 -10.91 12.28 -0.84
CA LEU A 72 -9.90 13.33 -1.00
C LEU A 72 -10.02 14.07 -2.33
N LYS A 73 -10.57 13.44 -3.36
CA LYS A 73 -10.66 14.02 -4.70
C LYS A 73 -11.37 15.38 -4.67
N GLY A 74 -10.63 16.43 -5.07
CA GLY A 74 -11.16 17.78 -5.08
C GLY A 74 -11.38 18.41 -3.72
N LYS A 75 -10.91 17.78 -2.64
CA LYS A 75 -11.05 18.33 -1.28
C LYS A 75 -10.10 19.49 -1.07
N ARG A 76 -10.60 20.55 -0.47
CA ARG A 76 -9.81 21.71 -0.14
C ARG A 76 -9.20 21.56 1.26
N VAL A 77 -7.91 21.74 1.33
CA VAL A 77 -7.17 21.77 2.58
C VAL A 77 -6.57 23.16 2.74
N VAL A 78 -6.89 23.82 3.83
CA VAL A 78 -6.40 25.16 4.12
C VAL A 78 -5.27 25.09 5.14
N ILE A 79 -4.14 25.66 4.79
CA ILE A 79 -2.99 25.80 5.70
C ILE A 79 -2.73 27.28 5.88
N LYS A 80 -2.69 27.70 7.13
CA LYS A 80 -2.35 29.07 7.52
C LYS A 80 -0.89 29.14 7.93
N THR A 81 -0.17 30.07 7.37
CA THR A 81 1.23 30.29 7.69
C THR A 81 1.59 31.76 7.54
N ARG A 82 2.68 32.16 8.16
CA ARG A 82 3.13 33.54 8.09
C ARG A 82 3.67 33.86 6.69
N ALA A 83 3.21 34.98 6.14
CA ALA A 83 3.61 35.44 4.82
C ALA A 83 3.79 36.96 4.79
N LYS A 84 4.67 37.42 3.91
CA LYS A 84 4.89 38.82 3.64
C LYS A 84 5.02 39.05 2.13
N ASN A 85 4.30 40.04 1.59
CA ASN A 85 4.31 40.38 0.15
C ASN A 85 3.93 39.21 -0.76
N GLY A 86 3.01 38.33 -0.32
CA GLY A 86 2.57 37.17 -1.10
C GLY A 86 3.52 35.97 -1.05
N LYS A 87 4.64 36.08 -0.34
CA LYS A 87 5.59 34.98 -0.16
C LYS A 87 5.64 34.54 1.30
N LEU A 88 5.81 33.24 1.51
CA LEU A 88 5.90 32.66 2.82
C LEU A 88 7.26 32.96 3.46
N PHE A 89 7.30 33.15 4.78
CA PHE A 89 8.56 33.27 5.53
C PHE A 89 9.34 31.95 5.55
N GLY A 90 8.65 30.84 5.39
CA GLY A 90 9.23 29.52 5.21
C GLY A 90 8.54 28.79 4.06
N SER A 91 8.68 27.50 4.01
CA SER A 91 7.99 26.66 3.02
C SER A 91 6.97 25.77 3.71
N VAL A 92 5.85 25.53 3.06
CA VAL A 92 4.90 24.49 3.48
C VAL A 92 5.49 23.15 3.08
N THR A 93 5.71 22.29 4.08
CA THR A 93 6.28 20.96 3.87
C THR A 93 5.18 19.90 3.79
N ALA A 94 5.55 18.72 3.28
CA ALA A 94 4.63 17.58 3.26
C ALA A 94 4.08 17.25 4.66
N ARG A 95 4.86 17.43 5.70
CA ARG A 95 4.43 17.20 7.09
C ARG A 95 3.28 18.10 7.51
N GLU A 96 3.31 19.36 7.14
CA GLU A 96 2.23 20.30 7.44
C GLU A 96 0.95 19.94 6.71
N ILE A 97 1.08 19.47 5.47
CA ILE A 97 -0.06 18.98 4.67
C ILE A 97 -0.66 17.74 5.34
N ILE A 98 0.17 16.80 5.76
CA ILE A 98 -0.28 15.58 6.47
C ILE A 98 -0.99 15.96 7.77
N SER A 99 -0.41 16.84 8.56
CA SER A 99 -1.04 17.30 9.81
C SER A 99 -2.41 17.94 9.57
N ALA A 100 -2.56 18.69 8.48
CA ALA A 100 -3.84 19.27 8.10
C ALA A 100 -4.84 18.19 7.67
N LEU A 101 -4.38 17.17 6.96
CA LEU A 101 -5.22 16.03 6.57
C LEU A 101 -5.64 15.17 7.76
N GLU A 102 -4.76 14.93 8.70
CA GLU A 102 -5.06 14.22 9.95
C GLU A 102 -6.16 14.90 10.76
N LYS A 103 -6.16 16.23 10.81
CA LYS A 103 -7.20 17.02 11.48
C LYS A 103 -8.60 16.80 10.91
N ILE A 104 -8.68 16.46 9.63
CA ILE A 104 -9.95 16.18 8.96
C ILE A 104 -10.27 14.70 8.86
N GLY A 105 -9.43 13.85 9.50
CA GLY A 105 -9.66 12.41 9.62
C GLY A 105 -8.99 11.53 8.58
N PHE A 106 -8.01 12.05 7.85
CA PHE A 106 -7.25 11.29 6.86
C PHE A 106 -5.82 11.04 7.32
N ASP A 107 -5.46 9.77 7.44
CA ASP A 107 -4.09 9.35 7.75
C ASP A 107 -3.38 8.95 6.46
N ILE A 108 -2.44 9.80 6.02
CA ILE A 108 -1.73 9.61 4.75
C ILE A 108 -0.23 9.66 5.03
N PRO A 109 0.55 8.69 4.53
CA PRO A 109 2.00 8.69 4.68
C PRO A 109 2.66 9.88 3.97
N GLU A 110 3.73 10.41 4.55
CA GLU A 110 4.48 11.54 3.99
C GLU A 110 4.96 11.27 2.56
N LYS A 111 5.39 10.06 2.29
CA LYS A 111 5.84 9.64 0.96
C LYS A 111 4.75 9.59 -0.10
N SER A 112 3.48 9.62 0.30
CA SER A 112 2.35 9.64 -0.64
C SER A 112 2.14 11.01 -1.27
N ILE A 113 2.71 12.07 -0.68
CA ILE A 113 2.55 13.44 -1.17
C ILE A 113 3.71 13.79 -2.09
N SER A 114 3.39 14.11 -3.34
CA SER A 114 4.36 14.53 -4.36
C SER A 114 4.53 16.06 -4.39
N ALA A 115 4.40 16.71 -3.25
CA ALA A 115 4.59 18.15 -3.15
C ALA A 115 6.04 18.48 -2.83
N GLY A 116 6.61 19.36 -3.62
CA GLY A 116 7.82 20.07 -3.23
C GLY A 116 7.51 21.11 -2.15
N HIS A 117 8.49 21.92 -1.82
CA HIS A 117 8.27 23.02 -0.88
C HIS A 117 7.40 24.11 -1.51
N ILE A 118 6.31 24.45 -0.87
CA ILE A 118 5.40 25.50 -1.31
C ILE A 118 5.82 26.81 -0.62
N LYS A 119 6.16 27.81 -1.41
CA LYS A 119 6.68 29.09 -0.92
C LYS A 119 5.76 30.27 -1.18
N GLU A 120 4.65 30.05 -1.88
CA GLU A 120 3.71 31.09 -2.26
C GLU A 120 2.32 30.86 -1.70
N LEU A 121 1.60 31.95 -1.48
CA LEU A 121 0.19 31.90 -1.11
C LEU A 121 -0.67 31.52 -2.32
N GLY A 122 -1.82 30.94 -2.06
CA GLY A 122 -2.81 30.61 -3.07
C GLY A 122 -3.21 29.15 -3.10
N GLU A 123 -3.99 28.79 -4.11
CA GLU A 123 -4.46 27.41 -4.31
C GLU A 123 -3.53 26.66 -5.24
N LYS A 124 -3.18 25.43 -4.84
CA LYS A 124 -2.44 24.49 -5.68
C LYS A 124 -3.09 23.13 -5.65
N LYS A 125 -3.10 22.46 -6.78
CA LYS A 125 -3.48 21.05 -6.86
C LYS A 125 -2.29 20.20 -6.53
N LEU A 126 -2.48 19.28 -5.60
CA LEU A 126 -1.46 18.31 -5.20
C LEU A 126 -1.92 16.91 -5.55
N GLU A 127 -1.03 16.13 -6.14
CA GLU A 127 -1.25 14.73 -6.38
C GLU A 127 -0.82 13.92 -5.16
N ILE A 128 -1.70 13.04 -4.72
CA ILE A 128 -1.43 12.10 -3.62
C ILE A 128 -1.41 10.70 -4.20
N SER A 129 -0.29 10.02 -4.06
CA SER A 129 -0.13 8.64 -4.49
C SER A 129 -0.40 7.71 -3.30
N LEU A 130 -1.46 6.95 -3.38
CA LEU A 130 -1.85 5.97 -2.37
C LEU A 130 -1.33 4.58 -2.73
N ASN A 131 -1.56 3.60 -1.85
CA ASN A 131 -1.21 2.21 -2.09
C ASN A 131 -1.97 1.66 -3.31
N PHE A 132 -1.51 0.56 -3.86
CA PHE A 132 -2.11 -0.14 -5.02
C PHE A 132 -2.17 0.68 -6.31
N GLY A 133 -1.28 1.67 -6.48
CA GLY A 133 -1.27 2.53 -7.66
C GLY A 133 -2.44 3.51 -7.75
N ILE A 134 -3.18 3.68 -6.68
CA ILE A 134 -4.31 4.61 -6.61
C ILE A 134 -3.77 6.02 -6.37
N LYS A 135 -4.22 6.95 -7.19
CA LYS A 135 -3.83 8.35 -7.11
C LYS A 135 -5.06 9.23 -6.95
N THR A 136 -4.91 10.31 -6.19
CA THR A 136 -5.94 11.31 -6.02
C THR A 136 -5.33 12.71 -6.01
N GLU A 137 -6.16 13.71 -6.16
CA GLU A 137 -5.74 15.10 -6.13
C GLU A 137 -6.51 15.85 -5.05
N ILE A 138 -5.81 16.72 -4.35
CA ILE A 138 -6.40 17.66 -3.40
C ILE A 138 -6.09 19.08 -3.84
N ILE A 139 -6.90 20.02 -3.37
CA ILE A 139 -6.66 21.45 -3.56
C ILE A 139 -6.09 21.97 -2.25
N LEU A 140 -4.84 22.35 -2.27
CA LEU A 140 -4.18 22.98 -1.12
C LEU A 140 -4.31 24.50 -1.24
N ARG A 141 -4.90 25.10 -0.24
CA ARG A 141 -4.99 26.56 -0.14
C ARG A 141 -4.08 27.03 0.99
N VAL A 142 -3.12 27.84 0.65
CA VAL A 142 -2.20 28.45 1.60
C VAL A 142 -2.64 29.90 1.83
N GLU A 143 -2.97 30.19 3.07
CA GLU A 143 -3.41 31.53 3.49
C GLU A 143 -2.41 32.15 4.47
N SER A 144 -2.38 33.47 4.49
CA SER A 144 -1.62 34.23 5.47
C SER A 144 -2.32 34.17 6.83
N ASP A 145 -1.53 33.94 7.85
CA ASP A 145 -2.00 33.94 9.22
C ASP A 145 -2.28 35.36 9.72
#